data_ae4c7e00a7d672ea7442e95b0f906fe6
#
_entry.id   ae4c7e00a7d672ea7442e95b0f906fe6
#
_cell.length_a   1.000
_cell.length_b   1.000
_cell.length_c   1.000
_cell.angle_alpha   90.00
_cell.angle_beta   90.00
_cell.angle_gamma   90.00
#
_symmetry.space_group_name_H-M   'P 1'
#
loop_
_entity.id
_entity.type
_entity.pdbx_description
1 polymer ?
#
loop_
_entity_poly.entity_id
_entity_poly.type
_entity_poly.pdbx_seq_one_letter_code
_entity_poly.pdbx_strand_id
1 'polypeptide(L)'
;GLIAKNFVQDAFSHESKQEVIAYIKNEFGGKVDLVVYSLASGRRTDPDTGETYTSAIESLGEPVVGPNINMQNHAFYTETLEPATAEEIAGTVKVMGGEDWQLWMEALKEADVLADGVLTTNYSYLGTELNRPYYGGGTLGLAKAARDEKAKTINGLLADINGKAQIVVATAVTTKASSVIPFFPVYCIGLYKVMTEKGTHETPIMHIDRIYRDMVYGENAEYDEVGRLRPDSWELDSDTQAKTKELIQQLNEENFNTDMAAYDLLYKEFSILSGFMVDNYVEQDVTIEELKALEY
;
A
#
# COMPACT_ATOMS: atom_id res chain seq x y z
N GLY A 1 12.23 16.50 -22.46
CA GLY A 1 11.66 16.34 -21.12
C GLY A 1 11.29 14.89 -20.88
N LEU A 2 10.90 14.54 -19.65
CA LEU A 2 10.39 13.19 -19.35
C LEU A 2 9.00 13.02 -19.95
N ILE A 3 8.71 11.80 -20.42
CA ILE A 3 7.39 11.43 -20.92
C ILE A 3 6.57 10.95 -19.70
N ALA A 4 5.35 11.45 -19.57
CA ALA A 4 4.39 11.00 -18.57
C ALA A 4 3.00 10.89 -19.20
N LYS A 5 2.29 9.81 -18.90
CA LYS A 5 0.92 9.55 -19.36
C LYS A 5 0.09 8.96 -18.22
N ASN A 6 -1.08 9.51 -18.00
CA ASN A 6 -2.07 8.98 -17.06
C ASN A 6 -3.15 8.22 -17.83
N PHE A 7 -3.57 7.08 -17.28
CA PHE A 7 -4.72 6.29 -17.73
C PHE A 7 -5.73 6.27 -16.58
N VAL A 8 -6.90 6.90 -16.78
CA VAL A 8 -7.95 7.00 -15.76
C VAL A 8 -9.07 6.05 -16.14
N GLN A 9 -8.92 4.78 -15.79
CA GLN A 9 -9.81 3.70 -16.18
C GLN A 9 -9.68 2.50 -15.22
N ASP A 10 -10.46 1.45 -15.43
CA ASP A 10 -10.36 0.23 -14.63
C ASP A 10 -9.05 -0.52 -14.93
N ALA A 11 -8.10 -0.44 -14.02
CA ALA A 11 -6.80 -1.10 -14.15
C ALA A 11 -6.88 -2.64 -14.18
N PHE A 12 -7.99 -3.24 -13.77
CA PHE A 12 -8.20 -4.68 -13.81
C PHE A 12 -8.63 -5.18 -15.19
N SER A 13 -9.18 -4.31 -16.05
CA SER A 13 -9.71 -4.70 -17.35
C SER A 13 -8.64 -5.11 -18.36
N HIS A 14 -9.00 -5.94 -19.33
CA HIS A 14 -8.13 -6.26 -20.46
C HIS A 14 -7.91 -5.05 -21.37
N GLU A 15 -8.94 -4.21 -21.54
CA GLU A 15 -8.85 -2.99 -22.34
C GLU A 15 -7.75 -2.07 -21.81
N SER A 16 -7.69 -1.85 -20.50
CA SER A 16 -6.64 -1.04 -19.86
C SER A 16 -5.25 -1.60 -20.10
N LYS A 17 -5.09 -2.92 -19.98
CA LYS A 17 -3.82 -3.59 -20.25
C LYS A 17 -3.40 -3.39 -21.71
N GLN A 18 -4.32 -3.54 -22.67
CA GLN A 18 -4.05 -3.36 -24.08
C GLN A 18 -3.69 -1.92 -24.45
N GLU A 19 -4.38 -0.93 -23.86
CA GLU A 19 -4.10 0.49 -24.10
C GLU A 19 -2.72 0.90 -23.58
N VAL A 20 -2.38 0.47 -22.36
CA VAL A 20 -1.03 0.71 -21.79
C VAL A 20 0.05 0.03 -22.63
N ILE A 21 -0.16 -1.21 -23.09
CA ILE A 21 0.77 -1.92 -23.97
C ILE A 21 0.95 -1.17 -25.28
N ALA A 22 -0.13 -0.70 -25.91
CA ALA A 22 -0.06 0.08 -27.14
C ALA A 22 0.73 1.39 -26.94
N TYR A 23 0.53 2.07 -25.81
CA TYR A 23 1.28 3.26 -25.47
C TYR A 23 2.78 2.97 -25.26
N ILE A 24 3.13 1.90 -24.56
CA ILE A 24 4.54 1.50 -24.38
C ILE A 24 5.20 1.28 -25.74
N LYS A 25 4.54 0.58 -26.66
CA LYS A 25 5.07 0.29 -28.00
C LYS A 25 5.28 1.54 -28.86
N ASN A 26 4.35 2.47 -28.82
CA ASN A 26 4.30 3.57 -29.76
C ASN A 26 4.96 4.84 -29.25
N GLU A 27 4.83 5.12 -27.95
CA GLU A 27 5.15 6.43 -27.37
C GLU A 27 6.21 6.35 -26.23
N PHE A 28 6.44 5.17 -25.65
CA PHE A 28 7.29 5.01 -24.47
C PHE A 28 8.58 4.23 -24.74
N GLY A 29 9.01 4.13 -26.00
CA GLY A 29 10.28 3.49 -26.38
C GLY A 29 10.20 1.97 -26.57
N GLY A 30 9.04 1.35 -26.48
CA GLY A 30 8.78 -0.05 -26.80
C GLY A 30 9.05 -1.05 -25.69
N LYS A 31 9.82 -0.70 -24.66
CA LYS A 31 10.16 -1.58 -23.52
C LYS A 31 10.08 -0.81 -22.20
N VAL A 32 9.80 -1.53 -21.11
CA VAL A 32 9.86 -1.02 -19.74
C VAL A 32 10.80 -1.86 -18.90
N ASP A 33 11.57 -1.20 -18.03
CA ASP A 33 12.56 -1.80 -17.13
C ASP A 33 12.01 -2.05 -15.74
N LEU A 34 10.95 -1.33 -15.37
CA LEU A 34 10.29 -1.44 -14.06
C LEU A 34 8.77 -1.42 -14.20
N VAL A 35 8.12 -2.37 -13.56
CA VAL A 35 6.66 -2.42 -13.40
C VAL A 35 6.32 -2.38 -11.91
N VAL A 36 5.77 -1.27 -11.43
CA VAL A 36 5.31 -1.15 -10.03
C VAL A 36 3.83 -1.48 -9.94
N TYR A 37 3.50 -2.61 -9.33
CA TYR A 37 2.12 -2.99 -9.08
C TYR A 37 1.70 -2.50 -7.68
N SER A 38 0.96 -1.40 -7.64
CA SER A 38 0.51 -0.75 -6.41
C SER A 38 -0.98 -0.44 -6.46
N LEU A 39 -1.80 -1.46 -6.69
CA LEU A 39 -3.25 -1.34 -6.70
C LEU A 39 -3.82 -1.75 -5.35
N ALA A 40 -4.59 -0.83 -4.73
CA ALA A 40 -5.41 -1.07 -3.55
C ALA A 40 -6.85 -0.74 -3.89
N SER A 41 -7.72 -1.73 -3.87
CA SER A 41 -9.14 -1.56 -4.21
C SER A 41 -10.01 -2.33 -3.23
N GLY A 42 -11.21 -1.80 -2.97
CA GLY A 42 -12.25 -2.51 -2.22
C GLY A 42 -13.00 -3.54 -3.06
N ARG A 43 -12.87 -3.50 -4.39
CA ARG A 43 -13.56 -4.42 -5.31
C ARG A 43 -12.79 -4.57 -6.61
N ARG A 44 -12.97 -5.71 -7.26
CA ARG A 44 -12.42 -6.03 -8.58
C ARG A 44 -13.44 -6.79 -9.39
N THR A 45 -13.64 -6.40 -10.64
CA THR A 45 -14.33 -7.24 -11.62
C THR A 45 -13.27 -8.10 -12.32
N ASP A 46 -13.47 -9.41 -12.31
CA ASP A 46 -12.62 -10.35 -13.01
C ASP A 46 -12.82 -10.15 -14.52
N PRO A 47 -11.77 -9.84 -15.28
CA PRO A 47 -11.91 -9.49 -16.70
C PRO A 47 -12.25 -10.67 -17.59
N ASP A 48 -12.05 -11.91 -17.13
CA ASP A 48 -12.33 -13.13 -17.90
C ASP A 48 -13.76 -13.62 -17.68
N THR A 49 -14.28 -13.47 -16.46
CA THR A 49 -15.62 -13.99 -16.10
C THR A 49 -16.68 -12.92 -15.98
N GLY A 50 -16.31 -11.67 -15.78
CA GLY A 50 -17.22 -10.56 -15.48
C GLY A 50 -17.76 -10.56 -14.04
N GLU A 51 -17.33 -11.52 -13.20
CA GLU A 51 -17.74 -11.59 -11.80
C GLU A 51 -17.05 -10.50 -10.97
N THR A 52 -17.82 -9.83 -10.11
CA THR A 52 -17.28 -8.78 -9.23
C THR A 52 -17.07 -9.30 -7.82
N TYR A 53 -15.86 -9.21 -7.34
CA TYR A 53 -15.44 -9.57 -5.98
C TYR A 53 -15.27 -8.32 -5.13
N THR A 54 -15.59 -8.44 -3.85
CA THR A 54 -15.41 -7.38 -2.85
C THR A 54 -14.42 -7.87 -1.79
N SER A 55 -13.51 -7.01 -1.39
CA SER A 55 -12.60 -7.29 -0.26
C SER A 55 -13.21 -6.81 1.05
N ALA A 56 -12.95 -7.56 2.12
CA ALA A 56 -13.30 -7.20 3.48
C ALA A 56 -12.02 -7.15 4.34
N ILE A 57 -11.97 -6.22 5.29
CA ILE A 57 -10.91 -6.14 6.30
C ILE A 57 -11.51 -6.66 7.60
N GLU A 58 -11.39 -7.96 7.82
CA GLU A 58 -12.01 -8.68 8.91
C GLU A 58 -11.02 -9.62 9.61
N SER A 59 -11.33 -9.99 10.84
CA SER A 59 -10.56 -10.98 11.60
C SER A 59 -10.77 -12.40 11.09
N LEU A 60 -9.97 -13.35 11.56
CA LEU A 60 -10.17 -14.79 11.31
C LEU A 60 -10.46 -15.48 12.63
N GLY A 61 -11.63 -16.08 12.73
CA GLY A 61 -12.07 -16.90 13.86
C GLY A 61 -12.79 -16.10 14.96
N GLU A 62 -12.09 -15.29 15.73
CA GLU A 62 -12.68 -14.53 16.83
C GLU A 62 -12.76 -13.04 16.52
N PRO A 63 -13.76 -12.30 17.06
CA PRO A 63 -13.82 -10.85 16.94
C PRO A 63 -12.58 -10.17 17.53
N VAL A 64 -12.14 -9.08 16.91
CA VAL A 64 -11.08 -8.21 17.45
C VAL A 64 -11.69 -6.87 17.86
N VAL A 65 -11.48 -6.49 19.12
CA VAL A 65 -12.00 -5.23 19.69
C VAL A 65 -10.82 -4.35 20.09
N GLY A 66 -10.86 -3.09 19.70
CA GLY A 66 -9.78 -2.16 20.04
C GLY A 66 -10.13 -0.69 19.80
N PRO A 67 -9.23 0.21 20.20
CA PRO A 67 -9.40 1.64 19.95
C PRO A 67 -9.13 1.98 18.47
N ASN A 68 -9.92 2.90 17.94
CA ASN A 68 -9.71 3.46 16.60
C ASN A 68 -9.93 4.97 16.58
N ILE A 69 -9.51 5.62 15.49
CA ILE A 69 -9.68 7.05 15.29
C ILE A 69 -10.40 7.27 13.96
N ASN A 70 -11.48 8.01 14.00
CA ASN A 70 -12.11 8.51 12.80
C ASN A 70 -11.44 9.83 12.38
N MET A 71 -10.70 9.78 11.28
CA MET A 71 -9.93 10.91 10.76
C MET A 71 -10.78 12.06 10.20
N GLN A 72 -12.08 11.84 9.93
CA GLN A 72 -12.97 12.86 9.39
C GLN A 72 -13.56 13.76 10.48
N ASN A 73 -13.95 13.18 11.60
CA ASN A 73 -14.59 13.91 12.70
C ASN A 73 -13.73 13.98 13.97
N HIS A 74 -12.47 13.52 13.88
CA HIS A 74 -11.49 13.54 14.99
C HIS A 74 -11.97 12.82 16.25
N ALA A 75 -12.72 11.73 16.08
CA ALA A 75 -13.25 10.97 17.22
C ALA A 75 -12.38 9.75 17.52
N PHE A 76 -12.05 9.57 18.80
CA PHE A 76 -11.49 8.33 19.34
C PHE A 76 -12.64 7.44 19.80
N TYR A 77 -12.69 6.18 19.37
CA TYR A 77 -13.79 5.27 19.66
C TYR A 77 -13.31 3.83 19.74
N THR A 78 -14.16 2.96 20.24
CA THR A 78 -13.92 1.51 20.22
C THR A 78 -14.60 0.90 19.00
N GLU A 79 -13.85 0.13 18.25
CA GLU A 79 -14.33 -0.61 17.09
C GLU A 79 -14.25 -2.11 17.33
N THR A 80 -15.16 -2.85 16.71
CA THR A 80 -15.15 -4.31 16.69
C THR A 80 -15.03 -4.78 15.26
N LEU A 81 -14.03 -5.61 15.00
CA LEU A 81 -13.86 -6.34 13.77
C LEU A 81 -14.46 -7.74 13.93
N GLU A 82 -15.48 -8.03 13.15
CA GLU A 82 -16.13 -9.34 13.19
C GLU A 82 -15.32 -10.37 12.39
N PRO A 83 -15.50 -11.67 12.66
CA PRO A 83 -14.86 -12.73 11.89
C PRO A 83 -15.40 -12.78 10.47
N ALA A 84 -14.49 -12.84 9.49
CA ALA A 84 -14.84 -12.98 8.08
C ALA A 84 -15.55 -14.29 7.77
N THR A 85 -16.52 -14.22 6.89
CA THR A 85 -17.12 -15.37 6.23
C THR A 85 -16.17 -15.98 5.19
N ALA A 86 -16.44 -17.21 4.77
CA ALA A 86 -15.66 -17.84 3.70
C ALA A 86 -15.72 -17.07 2.38
N GLU A 87 -16.84 -16.43 2.08
CA GLU A 87 -17.03 -15.60 0.89
C GLU A 87 -16.18 -14.32 0.95
N GLU A 88 -16.15 -13.62 2.08
CA GLU A 88 -15.31 -12.43 2.31
C GLU A 88 -13.81 -12.76 2.23
N ILE A 89 -13.39 -13.90 2.77
CA ILE A 89 -12.01 -14.39 2.63
C ILE A 89 -11.67 -14.61 1.15
N ALA A 90 -12.51 -15.37 0.43
CA ALA A 90 -12.28 -15.67 -0.98
C ALA A 90 -12.30 -14.39 -1.83
N GLY A 91 -13.26 -13.50 -1.61
CA GLY A 91 -13.36 -12.21 -2.27
C GLY A 91 -12.13 -11.34 -2.04
N THR A 92 -11.64 -11.26 -0.79
CA THR A 92 -10.45 -10.48 -0.45
C THR A 92 -9.20 -11.02 -1.15
N VAL A 93 -9.03 -12.33 -1.21
CA VAL A 93 -7.92 -12.96 -1.95
C VAL A 93 -8.04 -12.69 -3.45
N LYS A 94 -9.25 -12.74 -4.03
CA LYS A 94 -9.48 -12.40 -5.44
C LYS A 94 -9.14 -10.94 -5.77
N VAL A 95 -9.48 -10.02 -4.87
CA VAL A 95 -9.21 -8.58 -5.09
C VAL A 95 -7.73 -8.25 -4.86
N MET A 96 -7.10 -8.78 -3.80
CA MET A 96 -5.79 -8.32 -3.32
C MET A 96 -4.70 -9.40 -3.34
N GLY A 97 -4.98 -10.62 -3.77
CA GLY A 97 -4.05 -11.77 -3.69
C GLY A 97 -3.02 -11.87 -4.81
N GLY A 98 -2.87 -10.85 -5.65
CA GLY A 98 -1.83 -10.80 -6.69
C GLY A 98 -2.20 -11.51 -8.00
N GLU A 99 -3.42 -12.00 -8.17
CA GLU A 99 -3.87 -12.61 -9.44
C GLU A 99 -3.78 -11.60 -10.60
N ASP A 100 -4.29 -10.37 -10.40
CA ASP A 100 -4.21 -9.34 -11.44
C ASP A 100 -2.78 -8.86 -11.70
N TRP A 101 -1.90 -8.86 -10.70
CA TRP A 101 -0.48 -8.62 -10.93
C TRP A 101 0.12 -9.65 -11.90
N GLN A 102 -0.23 -10.91 -11.74
CA GLN A 102 0.17 -11.95 -12.68
C GLN A 102 -0.39 -11.69 -14.08
N LEU A 103 -1.68 -11.36 -14.21
CA LEU A 103 -2.31 -11.03 -15.50
C LEU A 103 -1.62 -9.85 -16.21
N TRP A 104 -1.25 -8.81 -15.47
CA TRP A 104 -0.45 -7.71 -16.02
C TRP A 104 0.89 -8.19 -16.57
N MET A 105 1.62 -8.99 -15.80
CA MET A 105 2.95 -9.47 -16.22
C MET A 105 2.87 -10.43 -17.40
N GLU A 106 1.85 -11.26 -17.46
CA GLU A 106 1.56 -12.13 -18.61
C GLU A 106 1.27 -11.31 -19.87
N ALA A 107 0.37 -10.34 -19.79
CA ALA A 107 0.02 -9.48 -20.92
C ALA A 107 1.21 -8.66 -21.43
N LEU A 108 1.99 -8.05 -20.53
CA LEU A 108 3.18 -7.27 -20.91
C LEU A 108 4.26 -8.15 -21.55
N LYS A 109 4.46 -9.37 -21.04
CA LYS A 109 5.42 -10.31 -21.60
C LYS A 109 4.99 -10.84 -22.97
N GLU A 110 3.73 -11.25 -23.12
CA GLU A 110 3.18 -11.71 -24.40
C GLU A 110 3.29 -10.62 -25.48
N ALA A 111 3.08 -9.37 -25.09
CA ALA A 111 3.20 -8.22 -25.99
C ALA A 111 4.65 -7.86 -26.35
N ASP A 112 5.64 -8.50 -25.74
CA ASP A 112 7.08 -8.23 -25.90
C ASP A 112 7.46 -6.78 -25.55
N VAL A 113 6.91 -6.24 -24.45
CA VAL A 113 7.18 -4.86 -23.98
C VAL A 113 7.98 -4.81 -22.67
N LEU A 114 8.51 -5.94 -22.22
CA LEU A 114 9.41 -6.01 -21.05
C LEU A 114 10.86 -6.02 -21.51
N ALA A 115 11.72 -5.23 -20.85
CA ALA A 115 13.16 -5.24 -21.08
C ALA A 115 13.80 -6.52 -20.52
N ASP A 116 14.97 -6.90 -21.04
CA ASP A 116 15.80 -7.91 -20.39
C ASP A 116 16.25 -7.42 -19.02
N GLY A 117 16.11 -8.28 -17.99
CA GLY A 117 16.37 -7.88 -16.61
C GLY A 117 15.26 -7.03 -15.96
N VAL A 118 14.06 -6.96 -16.53
CA VAL A 118 12.94 -6.20 -15.97
C VAL A 118 12.67 -6.55 -14.50
N LEU A 119 12.41 -5.53 -13.71
CA LEU A 119 11.96 -5.70 -12.33
C LEU A 119 10.46 -5.41 -12.24
N THR A 120 9.70 -6.26 -11.55
CA THR A 120 8.36 -5.91 -11.09
C THR A 120 8.27 -5.98 -9.58
N THR A 121 7.69 -4.94 -8.97
CA THR A 121 7.52 -4.86 -7.51
C THR A 121 6.06 -4.82 -7.11
N ASN A 122 5.74 -5.46 -5.99
CA ASN A 122 4.43 -5.38 -5.37
C ASN A 122 4.60 -5.12 -3.87
N TYR A 123 3.89 -4.11 -3.35
CA TYR A 123 4.01 -3.72 -1.95
C TYR A 123 3.19 -4.63 -1.04
N SER A 124 3.82 -5.04 0.04
CA SER A 124 3.22 -5.81 1.12
C SER A 124 3.43 -5.07 2.45
N TYR A 125 2.75 -5.53 3.47
CA TYR A 125 2.95 -5.13 4.85
C TYR A 125 2.67 -6.34 5.73
N LEU A 126 3.60 -6.73 6.57
CA LEU A 126 3.44 -7.89 7.45
C LEU A 126 2.91 -7.49 8.82
N GLY A 127 3.20 -6.26 9.21
CA GLY A 127 2.86 -5.74 10.51
C GLY A 127 3.72 -6.31 11.63
N THR A 128 3.32 -5.99 12.85
CA THR A 128 3.99 -6.33 14.10
C THR A 128 3.06 -7.16 14.98
N GLU A 129 3.50 -7.54 16.18
CA GLU A 129 2.61 -8.19 17.15
C GLU A 129 1.42 -7.32 17.55
N LEU A 130 1.60 -5.99 17.53
CA LEU A 130 0.55 -5.03 17.92
C LEU A 130 -0.62 -4.99 16.94
N ASN A 131 -0.35 -5.19 15.65
CA ASN A 131 -1.38 -5.12 14.61
C ASN A 131 -1.68 -6.48 13.94
N ARG A 132 -1.00 -7.55 14.36
CA ARG A 132 -1.23 -8.90 13.85
C ARG A 132 -2.70 -9.33 13.92
N PRO A 133 -3.46 -9.11 15.01
CA PRO A 133 -4.82 -9.64 15.12
C PRO A 133 -5.77 -9.16 14.02
N TYR A 134 -5.59 -7.93 13.55
CA TYR A 134 -6.47 -7.32 12.54
C TYR A 134 -5.81 -7.17 11.17
N TYR A 135 -4.50 -7.39 11.07
CA TYR A 135 -3.78 -7.24 9.79
C TYR A 135 -3.23 -8.59 9.31
N GLY A 136 -2.10 -9.04 9.86
CA GLY A 136 -1.46 -10.28 9.43
C GLY A 136 -2.26 -11.55 9.75
N GLY A 137 -3.04 -11.52 10.83
CA GLY A 137 -3.97 -12.61 11.23
C GLY A 137 -5.40 -12.45 10.68
N GLY A 138 -5.67 -11.46 9.83
CA GLY A 138 -6.96 -11.20 9.21
C GLY A 138 -6.99 -11.59 7.73
N THR A 139 -8.06 -11.19 7.04
CA THR A 139 -8.26 -11.42 5.60
C THR A 139 -7.14 -10.84 4.75
N LEU A 140 -6.59 -9.67 5.14
CA LEU A 140 -5.45 -9.06 4.48
C LEU A 140 -4.20 -9.95 4.51
N GLY A 141 -3.96 -10.65 5.62
CA GLY A 141 -2.83 -11.59 5.74
C GLY A 141 -2.91 -12.73 4.74
N LEU A 142 -4.12 -13.30 4.54
CA LEU A 142 -4.35 -14.35 3.55
C LEU A 142 -4.13 -13.85 2.11
N ALA A 143 -4.61 -12.66 1.79
CA ALA A 143 -4.37 -12.05 0.49
C ALA A 143 -2.87 -11.79 0.25
N LYS A 144 -2.12 -11.40 1.28
CA LYS A 144 -0.66 -11.20 1.19
C LYS A 144 0.09 -12.51 0.98
N ALA A 145 -0.32 -13.59 1.66
CA ALA A 145 0.25 -14.92 1.44
C ALA A 145 -0.01 -15.43 -0.01
N ALA A 146 -1.21 -15.21 -0.54
CA ALA A 146 -1.52 -15.53 -1.93
C ALA A 146 -0.65 -14.71 -2.92
N ARG A 147 -0.32 -13.47 -2.59
CA ARG A 147 0.57 -12.59 -3.37
C ARG A 147 2.02 -13.10 -3.39
N ASP A 148 2.51 -13.65 -2.29
CA ASP A 148 3.83 -14.30 -2.24
C ASP A 148 3.92 -15.50 -3.21
N GLU A 149 2.86 -16.30 -3.32
CA GLU A 149 2.80 -17.40 -4.29
C GLU A 149 2.76 -16.88 -5.74
N LYS A 150 2.05 -15.80 -6.01
CA LYS A 150 2.04 -15.17 -7.35
C LYS A 150 3.41 -14.61 -7.73
N ALA A 151 4.17 -14.08 -6.80
CA ALA A 151 5.55 -13.66 -7.05
C ALA A 151 6.43 -14.81 -7.57
N LYS A 152 6.26 -16.01 -7.01
CA LYS A 152 6.99 -17.21 -7.50
C LYS A 152 6.59 -17.56 -8.95
N THR A 153 5.29 -17.53 -9.26
CA THR A 153 4.79 -17.78 -10.61
C THR A 153 5.35 -16.76 -11.60
N ILE A 154 5.32 -15.47 -11.25
CA ILE A 154 5.83 -14.39 -12.10
C ILE A 154 7.36 -14.52 -12.29
N ASN A 155 8.12 -14.90 -11.25
CA ASN A 155 9.55 -15.17 -11.39
C ASN A 155 9.82 -16.29 -12.40
N GLY A 156 9.01 -17.36 -12.39
CA GLY A 156 9.08 -18.42 -13.40
C GLY A 156 8.76 -17.90 -14.81
N LEU A 157 7.75 -17.03 -14.94
CA LEU A 157 7.36 -16.40 -16.19
C LEU A 157 8.47 -15.53 -16.78
N LEU A 158 9.23 -14.81 -15.94
CA LEU A 158 10.24 -13.84 -16.37
C LEU A 158 11.66 -14.44 -16.49
N ALA A 159 11.86 -15.71 -16.17
CA ALA A 159 13.17 -16.32 -16.07
C ALA A 159 13.97 -16.27 -17.38
N ASP A 160 13.33 -16.40 -18.54
CA ASP A 160 13.96 -16.39 -19.86
C ASP A 160 14.42 -15.00 -20.33
N ILE A 161 13.96 -13.93 -19.67
CA ILE A 161 14.40 -12.55 -19.90
C ILE A 161 15.14 -11.98 -18.68
N ASN A 162 15.68 -12.82 -17.80
CA ASN A 162 16.41 -12.43 -16.60
C ASN A 162 15.62 -11.49 -15.67
N GLY A 163 14.29 -11.43 -15.79
CA GLY A 163 13.44 -10.55 -15.02
C GLY A 163 13.19 -11.08 -13.60
N LYS A 164 12.77 -10.19 -12.72
CA LYS A 164 12.53 -10.50 -11.28
C LYS A 164 11.22 -9.90 -10.81
N ALA A 165 10.41 -10.71 -10.11
CA ALA A 165 9.26 -10.27 -9.33
C ALA A 165 9.66 -10.18 -7.85
N GLN A 166 9.45 -9.01 -7.23
CA GLN A 166 9.88 -8.72 -5.89
C GLN A 166 8.73 -8.24 -5.02
N ILE A 167 8.43 -8.95 -3.94
CA ILE A 167 7.58 -8.43 -2.87
C ILE A 167 8.42 -7.48 -2.01
N VAL A 168 7.89 -6.29 -1.75
CA VAL A 168 8.51 -5.25 -0.92
C VAL A 168 7.65 -5.07 0.33
N VAL A 169 8.16 -5.42 1.49
CA VAL A 169 7.45 -5.27 2.78
C VAL A 169 7.66 -3.85 3.29
N ALA A 170 6.74 -2.96 2.93
CA ALA A 170 6.80 -1.57 3.34
C ALA A 170 6.59 -1.40 4.85
N THR A 171 7.06 -0.28 5.41
CA THR A 171 6.73 0.16 6.76
C THR A 171 5.31 0.76 6.81
N ALA A 172 4.79 0.97 8.02
CA ALA A 172 3.54 1.70 8.21
C ALA A 172 3.72 3.16 7.79
N VAL A 173 3.04 3.56 6.73
CA VAL A 173 3.04 4.94 6.20
C VAL A 173 1.62 5.43 5.94
N THR A 174 1.45 6.75 5.97
CA THR A 174 0.16 7.39 5.76
C THR A 174 -0.23 7.35 4.29
N THR A 175 -1.27 6.60 3.96
CA THR A 175 -1.86 6.55 2.60
C THR A 175 -3.39 6.62 2.70
N LYS A 176 -4.08 6.87 1.58
CA LYS A 176 -5.55 6.77 1.56
C LYS A 176 -6.03 5.36 1.94
N ALA A 177 -5.31 4.32 1.54
CA ALA A 177 -5.65 2.94 1.88
C ALA A 177 -5.42 2.63 3.37
N SER A 178 -4.35 3.14 3.99
CA SER A 178 -4.06 2.88 5.40
C SER A 178 -5.04 3.55 6.37
N SER A 179 -5.66 4.66 5.98
CA SER A 179 -6.60 5.40 6.83
C SER A 179 -7.93 4.70 7.08
N VAL A 180 -8.27 3.69 6.26
CA VAL A 180 -9.51 2.90 6.40
C VAL A 180 -9.28 1.53 7.04
N ILE A 181 -8.04 1.20 7.40
CA ILE A 181 -7.71 -0.04 8.11
C ILE A 181 -8.05 0.15 9.59
N PRO A 182 -8.97 -0.66 10.16
CA PRO A 182 -9.34 -0.56 11.57
C PRO A 182 -8.12 -0.63 12.50
N PHE A 183 -8.14 0.15 13.59
CA PHE A 183 -7.09 0.27 14.61
C PHE A 183 -5.74 0.83 14.11
N PHE A 184 -5.51 0.86 12.80
CA PHE A 184 -4.24 1.28 12.22
C PHE A 184 -3.91 2.76 12.50
N PRO A 185 -4.86 3.72 12.48
CA PRO A 185 -4.58 5.10 12.89
C PRO A 185 -4.03 5.22 14.33
N VAL A 186 -4.56 4.45 15.28
CA VAL A 186 -4.04 4.43 16.66
C VAL A 186 -2.63 3.88 16.72
N TYR A 187 -2.35 2.82 15.98
CA TYR A 187 -0.99 2.29 15.85
C TYR A 187 -0.05 3.33 15.24
N CYS A 188 -0.45 4.01 14.16
CA CYS A 188 0.36 5.02 13.50
C CYS A 188 0.71 6.19 14.41
N ILE A 189 -0.22 6.74 15.18
CA ILE A 189 0.09 7.89 16.05
C ILE A 189 1.08 7.53 17.17
N GLY A 190 1.04 6.29 17.66
CA GLY A 190 2.03 5.78 18.59
C GLY A 190 3.39 5.56 17.92
N LEU A 191 3.41 4.86 16.80
CA LEU A 191 4.62 4.55 16.03
C LEU A 191 5.34 5.82 15.56
N TYR A 192 4.59 6.75 14.95
CA TYR A 192 5.16 7.98 14.40
C TYR A 192 5.77 8.87 15.48
N LYS A 193 5.18 8.91 16.68
CA LYS A 193 5.77 9.60 17.82
C LYS A 193 7.17 9.05 18.12
N VAL A 194 7.28 7.74 18.29
CA VAL A 194 8.55 7.07 18.60
C VAL A 194 9.56 7.20 17.46
N MET A 195 9.14 6.96 16.22
CA MET A 195 10.03 7.04 15.06
C MET A 195 10.51 8.48 14.78
N THR A 196 9.67 9.49 15.03
CA THR A 196 10.06 10.91 14.91
C THR A 196 11.13 11.26 15.96
N GLU A 197 10.95 10.83 17.20
CA GLU A 197 11.94 11.04 18.26
C GLU A 197 13.28 10.33 17.99
N LYS A 198 13.23 9.20 17.28
CA LYS A 198 14.43 8.45 16.83
C LYS A 198 15.02 8.98 15.52
N GLY A 199 14.34 9.88 14.82
CA GLY A 199 14.76 10.35 13.50
C GLY A 199 14.64 9.33 12.38
N THR A 200 13.73 8.34 12.53
CA THR A 200 13.49 7.25 11.56
C THR A 200 12.11 7.28 10.92
N HIS A 201 11.31 8.30 11.24
CA HIS A 201 10.00 8.47 10.58
C HIS A 201 10.17 8.87 9.11
N GLU A 202 9.43 8.21 8.24
CA GLU A 202 9.42 8.47 6.80
C GLU A 202 7.99 8.74 6.30
N THR A 203 7.85 9.77 5.48
CA THR A 203 6.65 9.93 4.66
C THR A 203 6.62 8.89 3.54
N PRO A 204 5.47 8.63 2.89
CA PRO A 204 5.40 7.67 1.78
C PRO A 204 6.45 7.90 0.70
N ILE A 205 6.69 9.17 0.29
CA ILE A 205 7.66 9.46 -0.76
C ILE A 205 9.12 9.22 -0.31
N MET A 206 9.44 9.54 0.95
CA MET A 206 10.77 9.26 1.51
C MET A 206 11.03 7.76 1.57
N HIS A 207 10.02 6.99 2.00
CA HIS A 207 10.11 5.53 2.08
C HIS A 207 10.31 4.90 0.70
N ILE A 208 9.53 5.32 -0.30
CA ILE A 208 9.66 4.84 -1.68
C ILE A 208 11.02 5.22 -2.27
N ASP A 209 11.50 6.45 -2.06
CA ASP A 209 12.82 6.87 -2.52
C ASP A 209 13.93 5.97 -1.91
N ARG A 210 13.90 5.72 -0.61
CA ARG A 210 14.85 4.82 0.07
C ARG A 210 14.76 3.38 -0.46
N ILE A 211 13.55 2.85 -0.67
CA ILE A 211 13.36 1.50 -1.24
C ILE A 211 14.07 1.39 -2.59
N TYR A 212 13.83 2.31 -3.50
CA TYR A 212 14.39 2.17 -4.84
C TYR A 212 15.85 2.61 -4.92
N ARG A 213 16.21 3.75 -4.36
CA ARG A 213 17.58 4.27 -4.43
C ARG A 213 18.58 3.39 -3.68
N ASP A 214 18.26 2.99 -2.44
CA ASP A 214 19.22 2.37 -1.55
C ASP A 214 19.14 0.84 -1.54
N MET A 215 17.96 0.26 -1.85
CA MET A 215 17.73 -1.18 -1.72
C MET A 215 17.51 -1.89 -3.06
N VAL A 216 16.64 -1.39 -3.93
CA VAL A 216 16.33 -2.03 -5.23
C VAL A 216 17.46 -1.83 -6.22
N TYR A 217 17.96 -0.61 -6.36
CA TYR A 217 19.05 -0.24 -7.28
C TYR A 217 20.37 0.10 -6.56
N GLY A 218 20.37 0.06 -5.23
CA GLY A 218 21.53 0.27 -4.39
C GLY A 218 22.10 -1.04 -3.84
N GLU A 219 22.98 -0.91 -2.86
CA GLU A 219 23.73 -2.04 -2.26
C GLU A 219 23.16 -2.47 -0.88
N ASN A 220 22.13 -1.78 -0.35
CA ASN A 220 21.63 -1.99 1.01
C ASN A 220 20.37 -2.88 1.05
N ALA A 221 20.17 -3.77 0.07
CA ALA A 221 19.05 -4.67 0.02
C ALA A 221 19.07 -5.70 1.15
N GLU A 222 18.05 -5.72 1.97
CA GLU A 222 17.82 -6.72 3.01
C GLU A 222 16.64 -7.61 2.60
N TYR A 223 16.82 -8.92 2.75
CA TYR A 223 15.79 -9.91 2.38
C TYR A 223 15.47 -10.81 3.57
N ASP A 224 14.20 -11.22 3.68
CA ASP A 224 13.85 -12.29 4.60
C ASP A 224 14.10 -13.69 4.00
N GLU A 225 13.83 -14.73 4.81
CA GLU A 225 14.08 -16.13 4.46
C GLU A 225 13.28 -16.61 3.21
N VAL A 226 12.19 -15.93 2.87
CA VAL A 226 11.37 -16.24 1.68
C VAL A 226 11.65 -15.30 0.50
N GLY A 227 12.64 -14.41 0.63
CA GLY A 227 13.15 -13.56 -0.43
C GLY A 227 12.38 -12.25 -0.63
N ARG A 228 11.58 -11.80 0.34
CA ARG A 228 10.94 -10.47 0.29
C ARG A 228 11.93 -9.39 0.71
N LEU A 229 11.90 -8.26 0.03
CA LEU A 229 12.69 -7.07 0.40
C LEU A 229 12.13 -6.45 1.69
N ARG A 230 12.99 -6.12 2.66
CA ARG A 230 12.63 -5.73 4.03
C ARG A 230 13.03 -4.30 4.40
N PRO A 231 12.42 -3.27 3.80
CA PRO A 231 12.62 -1.87 4.21
C PRO A 231 11.97 -1.51 5.56
N ASP A 232 11.25 -2.41 6.19
CA ASP A 232 10.50 -2.24 7.44
C ASP A 232 11.31 -2.41 8.72
N SER A 233 12.63 -2.58 8.64
CA SER A 233 13.50 -2.85 9.79
C SER A 233 13.46 -1.75 10.87
N TRP A 234 13.26 -0.48 10.50
CA TRP A 234 13.15 0.62 11.45
C TRP A 234 11.86 0.60 12.28
N GLU A 235 10.75 0.20 11.66
CA GLU A 235 9.50 -0.05 12.36
C GLU A 235 9.63 -1.25 13.31
N LEU A 236 10.27 -2.33 12.83
CA LEU A 236 10.40 -3.58 13.58
C LEU A 236 11.49 -3.57 14.65
N ASP A 237 12.24 -2.49 14.79
CA ASP A 237 13.22 -2.33 15.87
C ASP A 237 12.55 -2.57 17.24
N SER A 238 13.17 -3.38 18.07
CA SER A 238 12.56 -3.85 19.31
C SER A 238 12.28 -2.74 20.33
N ASP A 239 13.14 -1.71 20.42
CA ASP A 239 12.91 -0.55 21.26
C ASP A 239 11.77 0.34 20.70
N THR A 240 11.73 0.48 19.37
CA THR A 240 10.62 1.18 18.69
C THR A 240 9.29 0.52 19.00
N GLN A 241 9.19 -0.80 18.87
CA GLN A 241 7.95 -1.53 19.13
C GLN A 241 7.56 -1.52 20.62
N ALA A 242 8.53 -1.65 21.52
CA ALA A 242 8.25 -1.61 22.97
C ALA A 242 7.69 -0.25 23.39
N LYS A 243 8.30 0.85 22.96
CA LYS A 243 7.83 2.22 23.25
C LYS A 243 6.49 2.52 22.59
N THR A 244 6.30 2.07 21.35
CA THR A 244 5.00 2.21 20.65
C THR A 244 3.89 1.51 21.42
N LYS A 245 4.14 0.28 21.88
CA LYS A 245 3.17 -0.49 22.70
C LYS A 245 2.82 0.24 24.00
N GLU A 246 3.83 0.69 24.73
CA GLU A 246 3.63 1.42 25.99
C GLU A 246 2.80 2.69 25.78
N LEU A 247 3.08 3.43 24.72
CA LEU A 247 2.37 4.66 24.38
C LEU A 247 0.91 4.36 24.01
N ILE A 248 0.65 3.41 23.12
CA ILE A 248 -0.71 3.05 22.69
C ILE A 248 -1.58 2.62 23.87
N GLN A 249 -1.02 1.90 24.85
CA GLN A 249 -1.75 1.46 26.05
C GLN A 249 -2.21 2.62 26.95
N GLN A 250 -1.62 3.80 26.83
CA GLN A 250 -1.95 5.00 27.57
C GLN A 250 -2.94 5.92 26.82
N LEU A 251 -3.17 5.68 25.53
CA LEU A 251 -4.05 6.51 24.71
C LEU A 251 -5.52 6.29 25.07
N ASN A 252 -6.25 7.39 25.08
CA ASN A 252 -7.68 7.45 25.29
C ASN A 252 -8.28 8.71 24.63
N GLU A 253 -9.59 8.90 24.74
CA GLU A 253 -10.32 10.02 24.15
C GLU A 253 -9.79 11.40 24.60
N GLU A 254 -9.22 11.53 25.81
CA GLU A 254 -8.77 12.81 26.37
C GLU A 254 -7.35 13.20 25.89
N ASN A 255 -6.54 12.22 25.42
CA ASN A 255 -5.11 12.46 25.20
C ASN A 255 -4.57 12.07 23.81
N PHE A 256 -5.33 11.35 22.98
CA PHE A 256 -4.84 10.83 21.69
C PHE A 256 -4.37 11.94 20.71
N ASN A 257 -4.93 13.15 20.84
CA ASN A 257 -4.63 14.31 20.00
C ASN A 257 -3.82 15.41 20.74
N THR A 258 -3.07 15.00 21.73
CA THR A 258 -2.12 15.87 22.46
C THR A 258 -0.68 15.52 22.06
N ASP A 259 0.29 16.26 22.60
CA ASP A 259 1.73 16.00 22.42
C ASP A 259 2.18 14.59 22.86
N MET A 260 1.32 13.83 23.53
CA MET A 260 1.57 12.45 23.92
C MET A 260 1.73 11.53 22.70
N ALA A 261 1.01 11.79 21.63
CA ALA A 261 1.05 11.00 20.39
C ALA A 261 1.26 11.89 19.17
N ALA A 262 1.53 11.29 18.02
CA ALA A 262 1.77 12.02 16.77
C ALA A 262 0.49 12.22 15.93
N TYR A 263 -0.63 12.58 16.59
CA TYR A 263 -1.90 12.76 15.89
C TYR A 263 -1.84 13.89 14.83
N ASP A 264 -1.27 15.03 15.17
CA ASP A 264 -1.15 16.16 14.26
C ASP A 264 -0.28 15.83 13.04
N LEU A 265 0.77 15.02 13.23
CA LEU A 265 1.62 14.55 12.15
C LEU A 265 0.84 13.63 11.21
N LEU A 266 0.13 12.62 11.74
CA LEU A 266 -0.72 11.73 10.96
C LEU A 266 -1.78 12.52 10.18
N TYR A 267 -2.45 13.47 10.84
CA TYR A 267 -3.49 14.31 10.22
C TYR A 267 -2.91 15.21 9.12
N LYS A 268 -1.74 15.82 9.35
CA LYS A 268 -1.03 16.61 8.35
C LYS A 268 -0.68 15.76 7.12
N GLU A 269 -0.06 14.61 7.32
CA GLU A 269 0.29 13.71 6.22
C GLU A 269 -0.94 13.25 5.43
N PHE A 270 -2.02 12.88 6.13
CA PHE A 270 -3.28 12.50 5.49
C PHE A 270 -3.87 13.67 4.68
N SER A 271 -3.83 14.89 5.20
CA SER A 271 -4.32 16.10 4.53
C SER A 271 -3.52 16.41 3.26
N ILE A 272 -2.20 16.26 3.31
CA ILE A 272 -1.29 16.48 2.17
C ILE A 272 -1.63 15.54 1.00
N LEU A 273 -2.10 14.31 1.24
CA LEU A 273 -2.53 13.37 0.18
C LEU A 273 -3.70 13.92 -0.67
N SER A 274 -4.44 14.88 -0.14
CA SER A 274 -5.55 15.55 -0.83
C SER A 274 -5.24 17.00 -1.21
N GLY A 275 -3.96 17.41 -1.08
CA GLY A 275 -3.48 18.74 -1.44
C GLY A 275 -3.69 19.81 -0.37
N PHE A 276 -4.14 19.43 0.85
CA PHE A 276 -4.28 20.35 1.96
C PHE A 276 -3.02 20.38 2.84
N MET A 277 -2.83 21.45 3.62
CA MET A 277 -1.71 21.62 4.56
C MET A 277 -0.31 21.47 3.91
N VAL A 278 -0.21 21.74 2.61
CA VAL A 278 1.06 21.77 1.89
C VAL A 278 1.77 23.11 2.13
N ASP A 279 3.11 23.09 2.14
CA ASP A 279 3.89 24.32 2.25
C ASP A 279 3.61 25.23 1.04
N ASN A 280 3.50 26.53 1.28
CA ASN A 280 3.11 27.57 0.30
C ASN A 280 1.66 27.44 -0.22
N TYR A 281 0.79 26.75 0.51
CA TYR A 281 -0.64 26.80 0.22
C TYR A 281 -1.16 28.22 0.40
N VAL A 282 -1.81 28.72 -0.64
CA VAL A 282 -2.51 30.01 -0.61
C VAL A 282 -4.00 29.72 -0.61
N GLU A 283 -4.68 30.03 0.50
CA GLU A 283 -6.13 29.93 0.57
C GLU A 283 -6.74 31.01 -0.34
N GLN A 284 -7.36 30.60 -1.41
CA GLN A 284 -7.97 31.46 -2.39
C GLN A 284 -9.33 30.88 -2.79
N ASP A 285 -10.34 31.75 -2.81
CA ASP A 285 -11.63 31.40 -3.39
C ASP A 285 -11.47 31.16 -4.89
N VAL A 286 -11.90 29.98 -5.35
CA VAL A 286 -11.89 29.60 -6.77
C VAL A 286 -13.33 29.37 -7.21
N THR A 287 -13.69 29.93 -8.34
CA THR A 287 -15.02 29.70 -8.93
C THR A 287 -15.08 28.32 -9.60
N ILE A 288 -16.31 27.81 -9.77
CA ILE A 288 -16.53 26.56 -10.50
C ILE A 288 -16.07 26.68 -11.96
N GLU A 289 -16.18 27.87 -12.56
CA GLU A 289 -15.72 28.16 -13.91
C GLU A 289 -14.20 28.06 -14.02
N GLU A 290 -13.45 28.60 -13.05
CA GLU A 290 -12.00 28.47 -13.00
C GLU A 290 -11.58 27.01 -12.83
N LEU A 291 -12.26 26.23 -11.97
CA LEU A 291 -11.97 24.81 -11.80
C LEU A 291 -12.26 24.01 -13.09
N LYS A 292 -13.32 24.32 -13.82
CA LYS A 292 -13.63 23.69 -15.10
C LYS A 292 -12.66 24.05 -16.22
N ALA A 293 -11.99 25.21 -16.11
CA ALA A 293 -11.00 25.67 -17.09
C ALA A 293 -9.62 25.02 -16.90
N LEU A 294 -9.40 24.25 -15.82
CA LEU A 294 -8.18 23.46 -15.64
C LEU A 294 -8.23 22.29 -16.62
N GLU A 295 -7.35 22.29 -17.61
CA GLU A 295 -7.10 21.15 -18.48
C GLU A 295 -6.21 20.14 -17.73
N TYR A 296 -6.65 18.88 -17.67
CA TYR A 296 -5.92 17.76 -17.08
C TYR A 296 -5.09 17.01 -18.12
#